data_5608835842e467dd3aafc95ab7957f7b
#
_entry.id   5608835842e467dd3aafc95ab7957f7b
#
_cell.length_a   1.000
_cell.length_b   1.000
_cell.length_c   1.000
_cell.angle_alpha   90.00
_cell.angle_beta   90.00
_cell.angle_gamma   90.00
#
_symmetry.space_group_name_H-M   'P 1'
#
loop_
_entity.id
_entity.type
_entity.pdbx_description
1 polymer ?
#
loop_
_entity_poly.entity_id
_entity_poly.type
_entity_poly.pdbx_seq_one_letter_code
_entity_poly.pdbx_strand_id
1 'polypeptide(L)'
;MPNEDVLVGPVNNANQLARVKGFLDRVPAHARVTAGGTAINRPGYFWNPTVVADLKQDDEMIQNEIFAPVITVQKFTDEAEAVRHANGVKYGLASSVWTKDHGRAMRMAKAFDFGCVWINTHIPMVAEMPHGGFKHSGHGKDLSGYGFEEYTRIKHVMTNLNA
;
A
#
# COMPACT_ATOMS: atom_id res chain seq x y z
N MET A 1 -25.72 11.95 10.95
CA MET A 1 -24.54 12.28 10.14
C MET A 1 -23.35 11.54 10.72
N PRO A 2 -22.40 11.04 9.93
CA PRO A 2 -21.17 10.50 10.50
C PRO A 2 -20.48 11.63 11.28
N ASN A 3 -19.95 11.31 12.42
CA ASN A 3 -19.22 12.26 13.24
C ASN A 3 -17.95 12.66 12.47
N GLU A 4 -17.68 13.93 12.28
CA GLU A 4 -16.52 14.44 11.52
C GLU A 4 -15.17 14.00 12.10
N ASP A 5 -15.16 13.55 13.37
CA ASP A 5 -13.98 13.04 14.07
C ASP A 5 -13.69 11.54 13.81
N VAL A 6 -14.46 10.86 12.96
CA VAL A 6 -14.22 9.45 12.65
C VAL A 6 -13.19 9.29 11.53
N LEU A 7 -11.99 8.88 11.90
CA LEU A 7 -10.88 8.66 10.96
C LEU A 7 -11.13 7.49 10.00
N VAL A 8 -11.88 6.46 10.41
CA VAL A 8 -12.09 5.22 9.65
C VAL A 8 -13.58 4.96 9.51
N GLY A 9 -14.06 4.94 8.25
CA GLY A 9 -15.44 4.60 7.89
C GLY A 9 -15.69 3.08 7.84
N PRO A 10 -16.93 2.68 7.43
CA PRO A 10 -17.25 1.27 7.21
C PRO A 10 -16.50 0.72 5.98
N VAL A 11 -16.34 -0.59 5.89
CA VAL A 11 -15.97 -1.25 4.64
C VAL A 11 -17.15 -1.18 3.66
N ASN A 12 -16.88 -1.31 2.36
CA ASN A 12 -17.82 -0.91 1.32
C ASN A 12 -19.07 -1.81 1.18
N ASN A 13 -19.00 -3.08 1.59
CA ASN A 13 -20.14 -4.02 1.46
C ASN A 13 -19.98 -5.26 2.36
N ALA A 14 -21.03 -6.12 2.37
CA ALA A 14 -21.08 -7.35 3.16
C ALA A 14 -19.97 -8.36 2.78
N ASN A 15 -19.63 -8.47 1.49
CA ASN A 15 -18.60 -9.39 1.02
C ASN A 15 -17.22 -8.97 1.56
N GLN A 16 -16.94 -7.67 1.57
CA GLN A 16 -15.70 -7.15 2.14
C GLN A 16 -15.65 -7.36 3.66
N LEU A 17 -16.78 -7.19 4.37
CA LEU A 17 -16.85 -7.48 5.80
C LEU A 17 -16.57 -8.98 6.07
N ALA A 18 -17.16 -9.87 5.29
CA ALA A 18 -16.92 -11.32 5.40
C ALA A 18 -15.46 -11.67 5.08
N ARG A 19 -14.86 -11.01 4.08
CA ARG A 19 -13.45 -11.18 3.72
C ARG A 19 -12.52 -10.79 4.88
N VAL A 20 -12.74 -9.65 5.52
CA VAL A 20 -11.96 -9.20 6.69
C VAL A 20 -12.08 -10.19 7.82
N LYS A 21 -13.32 -10.60 8.14
CA LYS A 21 -13.58 -11.62 9.16
C LYS A 21 -12.80 -12.91 8.84
N GLY A 22 -12.85 -13.39 7.60
CA GLY A 22 -12.12 -14.58 7.18
C GLY A 22 -10.59 -14.50 7.37
N PHE A 23 -9.98 -13.34 7.13
CA PHE A 23 -8.56 -13.13 7.45
C PHE A 23 -8.28 -13.26 8.95
N LEU A 24 -9.12 -12.65 9.78
CA LEU A 24 -8.94 -12.69 11.23
C LEU A 24 -9.22 -14.07 11.82
N ASP A 25 -10.18 -14.81 11.27
CA ASP A 25 -10.47 -16.21 11.68
C ASP A 25 -9.29 -17.17 11.37
N ARG A 26 -8.45 -16.82 10.39
CA ARG A 26 -7.27 -17.62 9.97
C ARG A 26 -5.93 -17.05 10.45
N VAL A 27 -5.94 -16.12 11.39
CA VAL A 27 -4.70 -15.63 12.00
C VAL A 27 -3.91 -16.82 12.57
N PRO A 28 -2.64 -17.02 12.15
CA PRO A 28 -1.87 -18.15 12.60
C PRO A 28 -1.56 -18.09 14.10
N ALA A 29 -1.42 -19.23 14.76
CA ALA A 29 -1.25 -19.34 16.22
C ALA A 29 0.00 -18.60 16.77
N HIS A 30 0.99 -18.31 15.92
CA HIS A 30 2.17 -17.55 16.32
C HIS A 30 1.96 -16.03 16.29
N ALA A 31 0.91 -15.56 15.59
CA ALA A 31 0.59 -14.14 15.49
C ALA A 31 -0.40 -13.71 16.57
N ARG A 32 -0.46 -12.39 16.83
CA ARG A 32 -1.32 -11.82 17.87
C ARG A 32 -2.14 -10.66 17.33
N VAL A 33 -3.44 -10.70 17.54
CA VAL A 33 -4.30 -9.52 17.40
C VAL A 33 -4.11 -8.66 18.64
N THR A 34 -3.45 -7.51 18.49
CA THR A 34 -3.09 -6.63 19.61
C THR A 34 -4.10 -5.50 19.84
N ALA A 35 -4.94 -5.23 18.83
CA ALA A 35 -6.06 -4.29 18.92
C ALA A 35 -7.15 -4.69 17.92
N GLY A 36 -8.41 -4.36 18.21
CA GLY A 36 -9.56 -4.60 17.33
C GLY A 36 -9.89 -6.08 17.15
N GLY A 37 -9.95 -6.53 15.90
CA GLY A 37 -10.18 -7.93 15.52
C GLY A 37 -11.66 -8.33 15.42
N THR A 38 -12.60 -7.42 15.59
CA THR A 38 -14.02 -7.72 15.58
C THR A 38 -14.84 -6.70 14.79
N ALA A 39 -15.98 -7.14 14.26
CA ALA A 39 -16.98 -6.24 13.72
C ALA A 39 -17.62 -5.40 14.85
N ILE A 40 -18.04 -4.19 14.52
CA ILE A 40 -18.81 -3.34 15.45
C ILE A 40 -20.27 -3.75 15.38
N ASN A 41 -20.88 -4.05 16.52
CA ASN A 41 -22.29 -4.46 16.60
C ASN A 41 -23.22 -3.25 16.41
N ARG A 42 -23.43 -2.85 15.14
CA ARG A 42 -24.36 -1.78 14.72
C ARG A 42 -24.77 -1.98 13.26
N PRO A 43 -25.86 -1.38 12.79
CA PRO A 43 -26.21 -1.40 11.37
C PRO A 43 -25.10 -0.83 10.49
N GLY A 44 -24.76 -1.53 9.39
CA GLY A 44 -23.68 -1.18 8.46
C GLY A 44 -22.47 -2.12 8.57
N TYR A 45 -21.47 -1.87 7.75
CA TYR A 45 -20.32 -2.77 7.56
C TYR A 45 -19.08 -2.26 8.33
N PHE A 46 -19.24 -2.07 9.65
CA PHE A 46 -18.20 -1.48 10.47
C PHE A 46 -17.29 -2.55 11.07
N TRP A 47 -15.99 -2.31 10.96
CA TRP A 47 -14.95 -3.13 11.56
C TRP A 47 -14.08 -2.28 12.48
N ASN A 48 -13.73 -2.79 13.64
CA ASN A 48 -12.81 -2.11 14.54
C ASN A 48 -11.42 -1.99 13.92
N PRO A 49 -10.76 -0.82 13.98
CA PRO A 49 -9.35 -0.70 13.62
C PRO A 49 -8.53 -1.78 14.31
N THR A 50 -7.81 -2.54 13.52
CA THR A 50 -7.20 -3.81 13.95
C THR A 50 -5.69 -3.77 13.72
N VAL A 51 -4.93 -4.28 14.68
CA VAL A 51 -3.48 -4.47 14.58
C VAL A 51 -3.15 -5.94 14.81
N VAL A 52 -2.44 -6.55 13.85
CA VAL A 52 -1.96 -7.92 13.93
C VAL A 52 -0.42 -7.93 13.92
N ALA A 53 0.18 -8.45 14.96
CA ALA A 53 1.63 -8.48 15.17
C ALA A 53 2.18 -9.92 15.12
N ASP A 54 3.52 -10.02 15.03
CA ASP A 54 4.29 -11.27 15.04
C ASP A 54 4.01 -12.19 13.83
N LEU A 55 3.51 -11.60 12.72
CA LEU A 55 3.34 -12.30 11.44
C LEU A 55 4.70 -12.58 10.79
N LYS A 56 4.80 -13.72 10.09
CA LYS A 56 5.93 -14.09 9.25
C LYS A 56 5.72 -13.61 7.82
N GLN A 57 6.81 -13.51 7.04
CA GLN A 57 6.77 -13.00 5.68
C GLN A 57 5.80 -13.76 4.76
N ASP A 58 5.69 -15.08 4.94
CA ASP A 58 4.85 -15.94 4.10
C ASP A 58 3.39 -16.06 4.58
N ASP A 59 3.04 -15.41 5.67
CA ASP A 59 1.66 -15.44 6.17
C ASP A 59 0.69 -14.75 5.22
N GLU A 60 -0.52 -15.29 5.14
CA GLU A 60 -1.58 -14.81 4.23
C GLU A 60 -1.83 -13.30 4.35
N MET A 61 -1.82 -12.77 5.57
CA MET A 61 -2.10 -11.35 5.84
C MET A 61 -0.97 -10.41 5.43
N ILE A 62 0.26 -10.92 5.25
CA ILE A 62 1.38 -10.16 4.69
C ILE A 62 1.32 -10.18 3.16
N GLN A 63 1.00 -11.33 2.57
CA GLN A 63 1.08 -11.55 1.14
C GLN A 63 -0.16 -11.09 0.36
N ASN A 64 -1.27 -10.77 1.05
CA ASN A 64 -2.50 -10.35 0.40
C ASN A 64 -3.01 -9.01 0.94
N GLU A 65 -3.54 -8.19 0.04
CA GLU A 65 -4.22 -6.96 0.41
C GLU A 65 -5.55 -7.27 1.10
N ILE A 66 -5.69 -6.87 2.36
CA ILE A 66 -6.92 -7.09 3.15
C ILE A 66 -7.99 -6.09 2.73
N PHE A 67 -7.61 -4.88 2.39
CA PHE A 67 -8.47 -3.77 1.98
C PHE A 67 -9.50 -3.38 3.05
N ALA A 68 -9.03 -3.18 4.27
CA ALA A 68 -9.85 -2.89 5.45
C ALA A 68 -9.01 -2.15 6.51
N PRO A 69 -9.62 -1.65 7.60
CA PRO A 69 -8.89 -1.02 8.69
C PRO A 69 -8.09 -2.04 9.52
N VAL A 70 -7.20 -2.75 8.86
CA VAL A 70 -6.31 -3.76 9.45
C VAL A 70 -4.89 -3.44 9.04
N ILE A 71 -4.00 -3.30 9.99
CA ILE A 71 -2.55 -3.16 9.76
C ILE A 71 -1.81 -4.37 10.34
N THR A 72 -0.76 -4.76 9.67
CA THR A 72 0.16 -5.81 10.10
C THR A 72 1.47 -5.20 10.57
N VAL A 73 2.08 -5.80 11.59
CA VAL A 73 3.35 -5.34 12.15
C VAL A 73 4.35 -6.49 12.17
N GLN A 74 5.47 -6.29 11.49
CA GLN A 74 6.63 -7.18 11.51
C GLN A 74 7.83 -6.46 12.09
N LYS A 75 8.66 -7.19 12.83
CA LYS A 75 9.96 -6.70 13.29
C LYS A 75 11.03 -7.08 12.28
N PHE A 76 12.08 -6.27 12.22
CA PHE A 76 13.28 -6.57 11.47
C PHE A 76 14.51 -6.21 12.33
N THR A 77 15.65 -6.80 12.03
CA THR A 77 16.89 -6.65 12.80
C THR A 77 17.87 -5.68 12.13
N ASP A 78 17.83 -5.59 10.81
CA ASP A 78 18.73 -4.74 10.03
C ASP A 78 18.07 -4.20 8.74
N GLU A 79 18.77 -3.27 8.06
CA GLU A 79 18.26 -2.65 6.81
C GLU A 79 18.04 -3.69 5.71
N ALA A 80 18.88 -4.72 5.61
CA ALA A 80 18.77 -5.72 4.55
C ALA A 80 17.52 -6.59 4.76
N GLU A 81 17.19 -6.93 5.99
CA GLU A 81 15.95 -7.65 6.32
C GLU A 81 14.72 -6.79 6.05
N ALA A 82 14.75 -5.50 6.44
CA ALA A 82 13.65 -4.57 6.14
C ALA A 82 13.38 -4.47 4.62
N VAL A 83 14.44 -4.38 3.80
CA VAL A 83 14.31 -4.37 2.34
C VAL A 83 13.75 -5.69 1.81
N ARG A 84 14.23 -6.83 2.32
CA ARG A 84 13.68 -8.15 1.91
C ARG A 84 12.20 -8.28 2.25
N HIS A 85 11.79 -7.87 3.45
CA HIS A 85 10.38 -7.90 3.86
C HIS A 85 9.53 -6.99 3.00
N ALA A 86 9.93 -5.73 2.80
CA ALA A 86 9.18 -4.78 2.00
C ALA A 86 9.04 -5.25 0.54
N ASN A 87 10.13 -5.69 -0.09
CA ASN A 87 10.12 -6.14 -1.48
C ASN A 87 9.53 -7.55 -1.66
N GLY A 88 9.45 -8.35 -0.60
CA GLY A 88 8.99 -9.74 -0.58
C GLY A 88 7.47 -9.91 -0.66
N VAL A 89 6.77 -8.96 -1.26
CA VAL A 89 5.33 -9.03 -1.56
C VAL A 89 5.09 -8.76 -3.05
N LYS A 90 3.98 -9.25 -3.58
CA LYS A 90 3.63 -9.09 -4.99
C LYS A 90 3.15 -7.68 -5.37
N TYR A 91 2.96 -6.80 -4.40
CA TYR A 91 2.52 -5.43 -4.60
C TYR A 91 3.69 -4.44 -4.50
N GLY A 92 3.53 -3.27 -5.10
CA GLY A 92 4.55 -2.24 -5.12
C GLY A 92 4.00 -0.86 -5.46
N LEU A 93 2.87 -0.44 -4.86
CA LEU A 93 2.30 0.87 -5.13
C LEU A 93 3.11 1.96 -4.43
N ALA A 94 3.16 1.91 -3.12
CA ALA A 94 3.72 2.97 -2.32
C ALA A 94 4.34 2.43 -1.02
N SER A 95 5.34 3.14 -0.52
CA SER A 95 6.02 2.85 0.73
C SER A 95 6.46 4.13 1.43
N SER A 96 6.87 4.03 2.69
CA SER A 96 7.50 5.15 3.40
C SER A 96 8.62 4.67 4.32
N VAL A 97 9.60 5.53 4.52
CA VAL A 97 10.76 5.32 5.40
C VAL A 97 10.80 6.43 6.44
N TRP A 98 10.92 6.05 7.69
CA TRP A 98 10.98 6.99 8.80
C TRP A 98 12.35 6.88 9.48
N THR A 99 13.21 7.87 9.30
CA THR A 99 14.57 7.90 9.87
C THR A 99 15.12 9.32 9.93
N LYS A 100 15.98 9.59 10.91
CA LYS A 100 16.75 10.83 11.00
C LYS A 100 18.07 10.77 10.21
N ASP A 101 18.52 9.59 9.81
CA ASP A 101 19.73 9.38 9.01
C ASP A 101 19.36 9.53 7.52
N HIS A 102 19.82 10.64 6.91
CA HIS A 102 19.58 10.91 5.50
C HIS A 102 20.21 9.85 4.58
N GLY A 103 21.41 9.36 4.90
CA GLY A 103 22.07 8.30 4.14
C GLY A 103 21.25 7.02 4.10
N ARG A 104 20.70 6.63 5.26
CA ARG A 104 19.75 5.50 5.37
C ARG A 104 18.51 5.75 4.55
N ALA A 105 17.88 6.92 4.67
CA ALA A 105 16.69 7.25 3.91
C ALA A 105 16.89 7.05 2.39
N MET A 106 18.00 7.53 1.86
CA MET A 106 18.33 7.41 0.43
C MET A 106 18.67 5.98 0.03
N ARG A 107 19.38 5.20 0.85
CA ARG A 107 19.64 3.77 0.57
C ARG A 107 18.33 2.98 0.51
N MET A 108 17.44 3.20 1.48
CA MET A 108 16.13 2.52 1.53
C MET A 108 15.25 2.92 0.35
N ALA A 109 15.16 4.22 0.04
CA ALA A 109 14.38 4.71 -1.10
C ALA A 109 14.85 4.10 -2.43
N LYS A 110 16.16 3.92 -2.61
CA LYS A 110 16.73 3.28 -3.80
C LYS A 110 16.50 1.77 -3.83
N ALA A 111 16.48 1.11 -2.68
CA ALA A 111 16.35 -0.35 -2.58
C ALA A 111 14.90 -0.84 -2.62
N PHE A 112 13.93 -0.01 -2.28
CA PHE A 112 12.52 -0.37 -2.29
C PHE A 112 11.95 -0.45 -3.69
N ASP A 113 11.33 -1.58 -4.00
CA ASP A 113 10.69 -1.88 -5.29
C ASP A 113 9.21 -1.42 -5.28
N PHE A 114 9.03 -0.11 -5.17
CA PHE A 114 7.74 0.57 -5.11
C PHE A 114 7.70 1.77 -6.05
N GLY A 115 6.54 2.05 -6.61
CA GLY A 115 6.34 3.19 -7.50
C GLY A 115 6.47 4.54 -6.82
N CYS A 116 6.22 4.60 -5.50
CA CYS A 116 6.42 5.79 -4.67
C CYS A 116 7.10 5.41 -3.36
N VAL A 117 8.08 6.21 -2.93
CA VAL A 117 8.73 6.09 -1.62
C VAL A 117 8.76 7.46 -0.95
N TRP A 118 8.04 7.61 0.16
CA TRP A 118 8.09 8.81 0.98
C TRP A 118 9.13 8.69 2.09
N ILE A 119 9.72 9.80 2.46
CA ILE A 119 10.69 9.89 3.57
C ILE A 119 10.10 10.79 4.66
N ASN A 120 9.94 10.25 5.87
CA ASN A 120 9.40 10.93 7.05
C ASN A 120 8.01 11.57 6.83
N THR A 121 7.26 11.05 5.88
CA THR A 121 5.87 11.42 5.57
C THR A 121 5.17 10.23 4.94
N HIS A 122 3.85 10.32 4.72
CA HIS A 122 3.07 9.31 4.02
C HIS A 122 1.86 9.96 3.35
N ILE A 123 1.54 9.56 2.12
CA ILE A 123 0.38 9.99 1.30
C ILE A 123 0.51 11.34 0.56
N PRO A 124 1.31 12.38 0.93
CA PRO A 124 1.27 13.61 0.16
C PRO A 124 1.56 13.33 -1.33
N MET A 125 0.66 13.81 -2.19
CA MET A 125 0.80 13.73 -3.64
C MET A 125 0.77 15.15 -4.23
N VAL A 126 1.57 15.36 -5.26
CA VAL A 126 1.64 16.61 -6.00
C VAL A 126 1.49 16.33 -7.50
N ALA A 127 0.82 17.21 -8.22
CA ALA A 127 0.47 16.98 -9.61
C ALA A 127 1.70 16.85 -10.55
N GLU A 128 2.82 17.40 -10.14
CA GLU A 128 4.08 17.40 -10.92
C GLU A 128 4.86 16.08 -10.79
N MET A 129 4.55 15.24 -9.81
CA MET A 129 5.24 13.97 -9.56
C MET A 129 4.42 12.79 -10.05
N PRO A 130 5.02 11.83 -10.76
CA PRO A 130 4.30 10.65 -11.23
C PRO A 130 3.89 9.76 -10.05
N HIS A 131 2.67 9.24 -10.09
CA HIS A 131 2.17 8.24 -9.16
C HIS A 131 1.71 7.00 -9.90
N GLY A 132 2.11 5.82 -9.43
CA GLY A 132 1.68 4.56 -10.02
C GLY A 132 2.47 3.38 -9.47
N GLY A 133 1.91 2.18 -9.60
CA GLY A 133 2.43 0.97 -9.00
C GLY A 133 3.52 0.28 -9.81
N PHE A 134 4.21 -0.63 -9.13
CA PHE A 134 5.04 -1.68 -9.70
C PHE A 134 4.40 -3.04 -9.42
N LYS A 135 4.89 -4.09 -10.05
CA LYS A 135 4.43 -5.47 -9.85
C LYS A 135 2.90 -5.58 -10.06
N HIS A 136 2.19 -6.27 -9.16
CA HIS A 136 0.73 -6.44 -9.24
C HIS A 136 -0.08 -5.18 -8.85
N SER A 137 0.57 -4.11 -8.43
CA SER A 137 -0.11 -2.83 -8.17
C SER A 137 -0.44 -2.04 -9.44
N GLY A 138 0.03 -2.50 -10.61
CA GLY A 138 -0.38 -1.96 -11.89
C GLY A 138 0.77 -1.45 -12.75
N HIS A 139 0.41 -0.91 -13.91
CA HIS A 139 1.28 -0.31 -14.92
C HIS A 139 0.89 1.15 -15.14
N GLY A 140 1.73 1.86 -15.88
CA GLY A 140 1.50 3.26 -16.19
C GLY A 140 1.69 4.19 -14.99
N LYS A 141 1.47 5.47 -15.22
CA LYS A 141 1.59 6.52 -14.21
C LYS A 141 0.45 7.50 -14.33
N ASP A 142 -0.12 7.88 -13.20
CA ASP A 142 -0.95 9.06 -13.07
C ASP A 142 -0.08 10.27 -12.74
N LEU A 143 -0.60 11.46 -12.94
CA LEU A 143 0.05 12.73 -12.67
C LEU A 143 1.29 12.97 -13.53
N SER A 144 1.87 14.17 -13.45
CA SER A 144 3.05 14.62 -14.20
C SER A 144 2.88 14.53 -15.74
N GLY A 145 3.95 14.76 -16.48
CA GLY A 145 4.00 14.54 -17.94
C GLY A 145 3.75 13.08 -18.35
N TYR A 146 4.15 12.13 -17.51
CA TYR A 146 3.90 10.70 -17.77
C TYR A 146 2.41 10.36 -17.82
N GLY A 147 1.61 10.86 -16.88
CA GLY A 147 0.16 10.67 -16.91
C GLY A 147 -0.48 11.30 -18.15
N PHE A 148 -0.01 12.47 -18.58
CA PHE A 148 -0.47 13.08 -19.82
C PHE A 148 -0.14 12.21 -21.05
N GLU A 149 1.06 11.65 -21.13
CA GLU A 149 1.48 10.79 -22.24
C GLU A 149 0.63 9.51 -22.37
N GLU A 150 0.18 8.93 -21.26
CA GLU A 150 -0.70 7.74 -21.24
C GLU A 150 -2.05 7.97 -21.97
N TYR A 151 -2.52 9.24 -22.01
CA TYR A 151 -3.75 9.61 -22.71
C TYR A 151 -3.50 10.12 -24.13
N THR A 152 -2.26 10.07 -24.63
CA THR A 152 -1.89 10.56 -25.95
C THR A 152 -1.35 9.45 -26.82
N ARG A 153 -1.20 9.76 -28.10
CA ARG A 153 -0.65 8.82 -29.09
C ARG A 153 0.39 9.53 -29.94
N ILE A 154 1.64 9.13 -29.78
CA ILE A 154 2.75 9.66 -30.58
C ILE A 154 2.63 9.17 -32.01
N LYS A 155 2.66 10.10 -32.98
CA LYS A 155 2.67 9.80 -34.41
C LYS A 155 3.85 10.52 -35.08
N HIS A 156 4.66 9.76 -35.78
CA HIS A 156 5.66 10.34 -36.69
C HIS A 156 5.01 10.64 -38.06
N VAL A 157 5.20 11.86 -38.56
CA VAL A 157 4.80 12.28 -39.90
C VAL A 157 6.03 12.87 -40.60
N MET A 158 6.36 12.34 -41.76
CA MET A 158 7.46 12.85 -42.61
C MET A 158 6.96 13.07 -44.01
N THR A 159 7.33 14.20 -44.64
CA THR A 159 6.98 14.55 -46.01
C THR A 159 8.25 14.79 -46.81
N ASN A 160 8.34 14.17 -48.00
CA ASN A 160 9.36 14.54 -48.98
C ASN A 160 8.81 15.68 -49.86
N LEU A 161 9.42 16.85 -49.77
CA LEU A 161 9.03 18.04 -50.56
C LEU A 161 9.61 18.06 -51.95
N ASN A 162 10.49 17.10 -52.29
CA ASN A 162 11.16 17.00 -53.60
C ASN A 162 10.64 15.84 -54.45
N ALA A 163 9.46 15.31 -54.11
CA ALA A 163 8.83 14.22 -54.85
C ALA A 163 7.80 14.73 -55.86
#